data_929705e756013d7343b3a0607a8fe935
#
_entry.id   929705e756013d7343b3a0607a8fe935
#
_cell.length_a   1.000
_cell.length_b   1.000
_cell.length_c   1.000
_cell.angle_alpha   90.00
_cell.angle_beta   90.00
_cell.angle_gamma   90.00
#
_symmetry.space_group_name_H-M   'P 1'
#
loop_
_entity.id
_entity.type
_entity.pdbx_description
1 polymer ?
#
loop_
_entity_poly.entity_id
_entity_poly.type
_entity_poly.pdbx_seq_one_letter_code
_entity_poly.pdbx_strand_id
1 'polypeptide(L)'
;MAPEQKLYRELKKATPKIIWNRIENLAIPGMPDLLGYNTNGHFFTVELKVTKGRKLKFSPHQIAFHVTHPNNTFILAEALGPRTTNRFHLYRGSRIMELNPAGLELEACCLGLDACNLLFEKLGA
;
A
#
# COMPACT_ATOMS: atom_id res chain seq x y z
N MET A 1 10.69 13.69 -10.15
CA MET A 1 9.99 12.39 -10.01
C MET A 1 8.89 12.53 -8.98
N ALA A 2 7.71 12.05 -9.29
CA ALA A 2 6.58 12.11 -8.36
C ALA A 2 6.87 11.27 -7.10
N PRO A 3 6.34 11.68 -5.94
CA PRO A 3 6.59 10.95 -4.69
C PRO A 3 6.18 9.48 -4.73
N GLU A 4 5.06 9.14 -5.36
CA GLU A 4 4.63 7.74 -5.48
C GLU A 4 5.57 6.93 -6.36
N GLN A 5 6.19 7.55 -7.37
CA GLN A 5 7.18 6.85 -8.20
C GLN A 5 8.44 6.53 -7.40
N LYS A 6 8.86 7.43 -6.52
CA LYS A 6 9.99 7.18 -5.62
C LYS A 6 9.67 6.07 -4.64
N LEU A 7 8.47 6.09 -4.08
CA LEU A 7 8.01 5.05 -3.16
C LEU A 7 8.01 3.69 -3.86
N TYR A 8 7.50 3.63 -5.09
CA TYR A 8 7.49 2.39 -5.87
C TYR A 8 8.91 1.85 -6.06
N ARG A 9 9.88 2.72 -6.41
CA ARG A 9 11.27 2.29 -6.58
C ARG A 9 11.85 1.70 -5.29
N GLU A 10 11.61 2.34 -4.16
CA GLU A 10 12.09 1.85 -2.88
C GLU A 10 11.45 0.52 -2.53
N LEU A 11 10.14 0.39 -2.77
CA LEU A 11 9.43 -0.86 -2.54
C LEU A 11 10.02 -1.99 -3.37
N LYS A 12 10.25 -1.75 -4.67
CA LYS A 12 10.83 -2.77 -5.55
C LYS A 12 12.19 -3.25 -5.06
N LYS A 13 13.05 -2.32 -4.62
CA LYS A 13 14.37 -2.68 -4.08
C LYS A 13 14.26 -3.53 -2.83
N ALA A 14 13.29 -3.23 -1.97
CA ALA A 14 13.12 -3.92 -0.70
C ALA A 14 12.44 -5.29 -0.86
N THR A 15 11.84 -5.56 -2.02
CA THR A 15 11.03 -6.77 -2.25
C THR A 15 11.50 -7.51 -3.52
N PRO A 16 12.76 -8.01 -3.53
CA PRO A 16 13.34 -8.56 -4.77
C PRO A 16 12.66 -9.83 -5.27
N LYS A 17 11.91 -10.54 -4.42
CA LYS A 17 11.21 -11.77 -4.81
C LYS A 17 9.77 -11.53 -5.26
N ILE A 18 9.29 -10.29 -5.19
CA ILE A 18 7.94 -9.95 -5.63
C ILE A 18 7.99 -9.45 -7.08
N ILE A 19 7.12 -9.97 -7.91
CA ILE A 19 6.92 -9.45 -9.27
C ILE A 19 5.87 -8.35 -9.18
N TRP A 20 6.25 -7.15 -9.60
CA TRP A 20 5.36 -5.99 -9.58
C TRP A 20 4.95 -5.59 -10.98
N ASN A 21 3.68 -5.27 -11.14
CA ASN A 21 3.14 -4.64 -12.34
C ASN A 21 2.37 -3.39 -11.93
N ARG A 22 2.62 -2.29 -12.64
CA ARG A 22 1.85 -1.07 -12.42
C ARG A 22 0.51 -1.21 -13.14
N ILE A 23 -0.57 -0.86 -12.42
CA ILE A 23 -1.91 -0.90 -13.00
C ILE A 23 -2.21 0.50 -13.50
N GLU A 24 -2.16 0.70 -14.82
CA GLU A 24 -2.47 1.98 -15.44
C GLU A 24 -3.79 1.84 -16.18
N ASN A 25 -4.89 1.92 -15.43
CA ASN A 25 -6.21 1.76 -16.00
C ASN A 25 -7.06 3.00 -15.75
N LEU A 26 -7.17 3.84 -16.75
CA LEU A 26 -7.97 5.06 -16.70
C LEU A 26 -9.46 4.80 -16.86
N ALA A 27 -9.84 3.60 -17.29
CA ALA A 27 -11.24 3.24 -17.53
C ALA A 27 -11.94 2.72 -16.27
N ILE A 28 -11.18 2.28 -15.26
CA ILE A 28 -11.77 1.75 -14.03
C ILE A 28 -11.27 2.60 -12.85
N PRO A 29 -12.08 3.54 -12.38
CA PRO A 29 -11.69 4.40 -11.26
C PRO A 29 -11.48 3.58 -9.98
N GLY A 30 -10.51 3.97 -9.17
CA GLY A 30 -10.27 3.35 -7.87
C GLY A 30 -9.38 2.14 -7.89
N MET A 31 -8.92 1.68 -9.07
CA MET A 31 -7.97 0.58 -9.14
C MET A 31 -6.68 0.93 -8.41
N PRO A 32 -6.10 -0.03 -7.65
CA PRO A 32 -4.83 0.21 -6.96
C PRO A 32 -3.68 0.44 -7.94
N ASP A 33 -2.60 1.01 -7.43
CA ASP A 33 -1.43 1.35 -8.26
C ASP A 33 -0.66 0.14 -8.74
N LEU A 34 -0.58 -0.92 -7.90
CA LEU A 34 0.30 -2.05 -8.15
C LEU A 34 -0.41 -3.38 -8.01
N LEU A 35 -0.04 -4.32 -8.87
CA LEU A 35 -0.35 -5.74 -8.72
C LEU A 35 0.94 -6.46 -8.36
N GLY A 36 0.95 -7.16 -7.22
CA GLY A 36 2.07 -7.97 -6.79
C GLY A 36 1.80 -9.45 -6.96
N TYR A 37 2.88 -10.21 -7.17
CA TYR A 37 2.81 -11.66 -7.31
C TYR A 37 4.03 -12.27 -6.63
N ASN A 38 3.81 -13.16 -5.67
CA ASN A 38 4.91 -13.72 -4.91
C ASN A 38 5.29 -15.13 -5.36
N THR A 39 6.30 -15.72 -4.73
CA THR A 39 6.77 -17.06 -5.09
C THR A 39 5.81 -18.18 -4.72
N ASN A 40 4.78 -17.89 -3.93
CA ASN A 40 3.71 -18.84 -3.61
C ASN A 40 2.60 -18.84 -4.68
N GLY A 41 2.77 -18.05 -5.75
CA GLY A 41 1.74 -17.92 -6.77
C GLY A 41 0.53 -17.10 -6.32
N HIS A 42 0.73 -16.20 -5.39
CA HIS A 42 -0.36 -15.44 -4.78
C HIS A 42 -0.35 -14.00 -5.27
N PHE A 43 -1.50 -13.52 -5.77
CA PHE A 43 -1.68 -12.14 -6.21
C PHE A 43 -2.20 -11.26 -5.07
N PHE A 44 -1.76 -10.02 -5.07
CA PHE A 44 -2.28 -9.01 -4.16
C PHE A 44 -2.09 -7.63 -4.78
N THR A 45 -2.78 -6.63 -4.25
CA THR A 45 -2.67 -5.26 -4.75
C THR A 45 -2.12 -4.33 -3.68
N VAL A 46 -1.47 -3.26 -4.11
CA VAL A 46 -0.99 -2.21 -3.21
C VAL A 46 -1.33 -0.85 -3.79
N GLU A 47 -2.03 -0.05 -2.98
CA GLU A 47 -2.27 1.36 -3.25
C GLU A 47 -1.15 2.16 -2.60
N LEU A 48 -0.50 3.05 -3.33
CA LEU A 48 0.59 3.87 -2.81
C LEU A 48 0.07 5.24 -2.39
N LYS A 49 0.43 5.66 -1.18
CA LYS A 49 0.09 6.98 -0.66
C LYS A 49 1.32 7.63 -0.06
N VAL A 50 1.47 8.93 -0.29
CA VAL A 50 2.56 9.71 0.30
C VAL A 50 1.92 10.93 0.96
N THR A 51 2.34 11.23 2.19
CA THR A 51 1.79 12.38 2.91
C THR A 51 2.88 13.11 3.69
N LYS A 52 2.75 14.43 3.76
CA LYS A 52 3.62 15.25 4.62
C LYS A 52 3.08 15.35 6.03
N GLY A 53 1.77 15.20 6.20
CA GLY A 53 1.11 15.20 7.50
C GLY A 53 0.78 13.79 7.94
N ARG A 54 -0.38 13.63 8.57
CA ARG A 54 -0.84 12.33 9.05
C ARG A 54 -2.08 11.84 8.34
N LYS A 55 -2.74 12.69 7.57
CA LYS A 55 -3.95 12.32 6.85
C LYS A 55 -3.61 11.71 5.50
N LEU A 56 -4.40 10.72 5.10
CA LEU A 56 -4.30 10.09 3.79
C LEU A 56 -5.56 10.44 3.00
N LYS A 57 -5.38 10.75 1.72
CA LYS A 57 -6.50 11.14 0.85
C LYS A 57 -6.88 9.97 -0.04
N PHE A 58 -8.15 9.56 0.06
CA PHE A 58 -8.71 8.51 -0.80
C PHE A 58 -9.90 9.07 -1.57
N SER A 59 -9.97 8.75 -2.86
CA SER A 59 -11.17 9.06 -3.63
C SER A 59 -12.29 8.11 -3.22
N PRO A 60 -13.57 8.49 -3.48
CA PRO A 60 -14.69 7.58 -3.22
C PRO A 60 -14.53 6.24 -3.94
N HIS A 61 -13.95 6.23 -5.14
CA HIS A 61 -13.71 5.01 -5.90
C HIS A 61 -12.66 4.12 -5.25
N GLN A 62 -11.60 4.72 -4.68
CA GLN A 62 -10.58 3.95 -3.96
C GLN A 62 -11.16 3.33 -2.69
N ILE A 63 -12.01 4.05 -1.98
CA ILE A 63 -12.69 3.52 -0.81
C ILE A 63 -13.59 2.35 -1.21
N ALA A 64 -14.42 2.54 -2.25
CA ALA A 64 -15.32 1.50 -2.74
C ALA A 64 -14.56 0.25 -3.18
N PHE A 65 -13.43 0.42 -3.87
CA PHE A 65 -12.62 -0.72 -4.28
C PHE A 65 -12.21 -1.57 -3.08
N HIS A 66 -11.67 -0.94 -2.03
CA HIS A 66 -11.17 -1.68 -0.87
C HIS A 66 -12.28 -2.26 -0.02
N VAL A 67 -13.44 -1.63 0.01
CA VAL A 67 -14.62 -2.19 0.69
C VAL A 67 -15.08 -3.47 -0.01
N THR A 68 -15.07 -3.48 -1.34
CA THR A 68 -15.51 -4.65 -2.12
C THR A 68 -14.43 -5.70 -2.30
N HIS A 69 -13.17 -5.37 -2.03
CA HIS A 69 -12.03 -6.28 -2.15
C HIS A 69 -11.24 -6.31 -0.84
N PRO A 70 -11.82 -6.90 0.23
CA PRO A 70 -11.18 -6.82 1.55
C PRO A 70 -9.96 -7.74 1.72
N ASN A 71 -9.82 -8.74 0.86
CA ASN A 71 -8.73 -9.71 0.96
C ASN A 71 -7.66 -9.42 -0.09
N ASN A 72 -6.40 -9.65 0.29
CA ASN A 72 -5.26 -9.52 -0.63
C ASN A 72 -5.11 -8.12 -1.22
N THR A 73 -5.51 -7.11 -0.45
CA THR A 73 -5.36 -5.71 -0.83
C THR A 73 -4.71 -4.96 0.31
N PHE A 74 -3.80 -4.03 -0.05
CA PHE A 74 -3.00 -3.29 0.92
C PHE A 74 -2.87 -1.83 0.50
N ILE A 75 -2.64 -0.98 1.49
CA ILE A 75 -2.28 0.42 1.28
C ILE A 75 -0.92 0.65 1.95
N LEU A 76 0.06 1.11 1.16
CA LEU A 76 1.37 1.47 1.67
C LEU A 76 1.48 2.98 1.70
N ALA A 77 1.67 3.54 2.89
CA ALA A 77 1.78 4.97 3.09
C ALA A 77 3.19 5.35 3.52
N GLU A 78 3.74 6.37 2.86
CA GLU A 78 5.03 6.96 3.24
C GLU A 78 4.79 8.31 3.90
N ALA A 79 5.36 8.48 5.10
CA ALA A 79 5.31 9.74 5.84
C ALA A 79 6.55 10.56 5.51
N LEU A 80 6.38 11.72 4.86
CA LEU A 80 7.49 12.59 4.43
C LEU A 80 7.84 13.67 5.45
N GLY A 81 6.95 13.95 6.41
CA GLY A 81 7.16 15.01 7.38
C GLY A 81 8.23 14.69 8.40
N PRO A 82 8.55 15.66 9.28
CA PRO A 82 9.44 15.41 10.40
C PRO A 82 8.88 14.28 11.26
N ARG A 83 9.73 13.32 11.62
CA ARG A 83 9.28 12.18 12.38
C ARG A 83 10.39 11.61 13.23
N THR A 84 9.97 10.95 14.28
CA THR A 84 10.86 10.23 15.19
C THR A 84 10.70 8.72 15.05
N THR A 85 9.78 8.27 14.20
CA THR A 85 9.42 6.86 14.07
C THR A 85 9.48 6.43 12.59
N ASN A 86 8.78 5.37 12.25
CA ASN A 86 8.85 4.75 10.95
C ASN A 86 8.29 5.63 9.84
N ARG A 87 8.96 5.60 8.70
CA ARG A 87 8.56 6.32 7.50
C ARG A 87 7.48 5.57 6.71
N PHE A 88 7.47 4.24 6.78
CA PHE A 88 6.59 3.40 5.98
C PHE A 88 5.57 2.68 6.86
N HIS A 89 4.29 2.79 6.48
CA HIS A 89 3.18 2.19 7.19
C HIS A 89 2.36 1.36 6.20
N LEU A 90 2.16 0.09 6.49
CA LEU A 90 1.34 -0.79 5.66
C LEU A 90 0.01 -1.06 6.36
N TYR A 91 -1.07 -0.95 5.60
CA TYR A 91 -2.42 -1.22 6.09
C TYR A 91 -3.09 -2.25 5.20
N ARG A 92 -3.93 -3.10 5.80
CA ARG A 92 -4.77 -4.00 5.01
C ARG A 92 -5.92 -3.21 4.39
N GLY A 93 -6.27 -3.55 3.15
CA GLY A 93 -7.37 -2.89 2.45
C GLY A 93 -8.71 -3.00 3.19
N SER A 94 -8.91 -4.09 3.94
CA SER A 94 -10.10 -4.28 4.75
C SER A 94 -10.29 -3.20 5.83
N ARG A 95 -9.25 -2.44 6.16
CA ARG A 95 -9.32 -1.38 7.16
C ARG A 95 -9.59 0.00 6.56
N ILE A 96 -9.97 0.06 5.28
CA ILE A 96 -10.11 1.35 4.58
C ILE A 96 -11.09 2.31 5.26
N MET A 97 -12.19 1.80 5.81
CA MET A 97 -13.18 2.66 6.47
C MET A 97 -12.67 3.30 7.75
N GLU A 98 -11.72 2.65 8.43
CA GLU A 98 -11.05 3.20 9.60
C GLU A 98 -9.87 4.09 9.20
N LEU A 99 -9.14 3.66 8.18
CA LEU A 99 -7.95 4.37 7.72
C LEU A 99 -8.30 5.73 7.09
N ASN A 100 -9.40 5.82 6.37
CA ASN A 100 -9.77 7.05 5.69
C ASN A 100 -9.90 8.24 6.66
N PRO A 101 -10.63 8.13 7.79
CA PRO A 101 -10.68 9.25 8.74
C PRO A 101 -9.43 9.35 9.64
N ALA A 102 -8.81 8.23 10.00
CA ALA A 102 -7.71 8.23 10.97
C ALA A 102 -6.36 8.56 10.36
N GLY A 103 -6.13 8.20 9.10
CA GLY A 103 -4.82 8.34 8.49
C GLY A 103 -3.77 7.56 9.26
N LEU A 104 -2.58 8.13 9.42
CA LEU A 104 -1.47 7.48 10.12
C LEU A 104 -1.68 7.33 11.62
N GLU A 105 -2.78 7.85 12.17
CA GLU A 105 -3.16 7.58 13.56
C GLU A 105 -3.63 6.13 13.74
N LEU A 106 -4.11 5.50 12.67
CA LEU A 106 -4.47 4.09 12.73
C LEU A 106 -3.21 3.25 12.83
N GLU A 107 -3.23 2.23 13.68
CA GLU A 107 -2.10 1.31 13.81
C GLU A 107 -1.90 0.51 12.53
N ALA A 108 -0.68 0.56 11.98
CA ALA A 108 -0.33 -0.19 10.77
C ALA A 108 -0.15 -1.67 11.08
N CYS A 109 -0.42 -2.53 10.11
CA CYS A 109 -0.12 -3.96 10.27
C CYS A 109 1.37 -4.25 10.15
N CYS A 110 2.12 -3.39 9.44
CA CYS A 110 3.57 -3.49 9.33
C CYS A 110 4.17 -2.09 9.29
N LEU A 111 5.35 -1.94 9.89
CA LEU A 111 6.13 -0.72 9.86
C LEU A 111 7.48 -1.01 9.20
N GLY A 112 7.85 -0.19 8.21
CA GLY A 112 9.10 -0.36 7.47
C GLY A 112 8.96 -1.33 6.31
N LEU A 113 9.82 -1.14 5.30
CA LEU A 113 9.76 -1.94 4.07
C LEU A 113 10.20 -3.38 4.27
N ASP A 114 11.11 -3.64 5.23
CA ASP A 114 11.54 -5.02 5.50
C ASP A 114 10.39 -5.86 6.04
N ALA A 115 9.59 -5.28 6.94
CA ALA A 115 8.40 -5.97 7.47
C ALA A 115 7.36 -6.18 6.37
N CYS A 116 7.19 -5.21 5.49
CA CYS A 116 6.30 -5.36 4.33
C CYS A 116 6.75 -6.53 3.45
N ASN A 117 8.05 -6.61 3.18
CA ASN A 117 8.60 -7.70 2.37
C ASN A 117 8.30 -9.07 2.98
N LEU A 118 8.52 -9.21 4.28
CA LEU A 118 8.24 -10.48 4.96
C LEU A 118 6.76 -10.85 4.85
N LEU A 119 5.87 -9.90 5.02
CA LEU A 119 4.44 -10.16 4.88
C LEU A 119 4.10 -10.60 3.46
N PHE A 120 4.56 -9.85 2.45
CA PHE A 120 4.24 -10.15 1.05
C PHE A 120 4.77 -11.51 0.61
N GLU A 121 5.96 -11.90 1.08
CA GLU A 121 6.53 -13.21 0.74
C GLU A 121 5.74 -14.36 1.33
N LYS A 122 5.04 -14.14 2.44
CA LYS A 122 4.29 -15.19 3.14
C LYS A 122 2.85 -15.36 2.66
N LEU A 123 2.33 -14.43 1.88
CA LEU A 123 0.96 -14.54 1.39
C LEU A 123 0.77 -15.83 0.60
N GLY A 124 -0.30 -16.55 0.88
CA GLY A 124 -0.61 -17.80 0.19
C GLY A 124 0.24 -19.00 0.61
N ALA A 125 1.06 -18.84 1.62
CA ALA A 125 1.87 -19.95 2.13
C ALA A 125 1.05 -20.91 2.98
#